data_3eb6fa2db4557a7f0ace57b0ade5952d
#
_entry.id   3eb6fa2db4557a7f0ace57b0ade5952d
#
_cell.length_a   1.000
_cell.length_b   1.000
_cell.length_c   1.000
_cell.angle_alpha   90.00
_cell.angle_beta   90.00
_cell.angle_gamma   90.00
#
_symmetry.space_group_name_H-M   'P 1'
#
loop_
_entity.id
_entity.type
_entity.pdbx_description
1 polymer ?
#
loop_
_entity_poly.entity_id
_entity_poly.type
_entity_poly.pdbx_seq_one_letter_code
_entity_poly.pdbx_strand_id
1 'polypeptide(L)'
;MSRLRVLAANMAAVITGKAATAVVGLATVVALTRHLGPTEYGYYRTVLTYSAFAAVLADSGLYMVTLREMSQGGVDAGRVLGNALPLRLISTASVLLAAAGFAWLTPYDPPVKWGTLIGAAIYTCLQASDFIIAAFQSVLKQARNALAEVTGAVVTLAGVSALIFTHAGALPMLGAALLGAVVALVISLRLARRLVPFRMSCDLSLWRRYLIAGLPLAGSQILGMAMLRGDSLLLSLFQPAAAVGLYGVPSKLFEVTTSVPYQLAGLMMPALTMSAASDRAEFSRQLGRTLDATAVYGVAVVIAFAPFADRLLTLISGERFAAGAPALIVISFAIALAGLTHVLRFTLVACGKPRLVLFADAIACACAFAAYFGLIPRFSLLGAAAGTVVAEASALIAMTVALRRAGHSIPSLINPAKAVVAGAVAASVMKYLADFGTPWLLALAVGGALYLALVVLTRAIPRELLHVISGTVRKSGVRHG
;
A
#
# COMPACT_ATOMS: atom_id res chain seq x y z
N MET A 1 24.79 8.84 -22.96
CA MET A 1 23.65 9.32 -22.14
C MET A 1 24.12 9.50 -20.70
N SER A 2 23.85 10.64 -20.03
CA SER A 2 24.29 10.85 -18.64
C SER A 2 23.63 9.84 -17.71
N ARG A 3 24.34 9.35 -16.68
CA ARG A 3 23.81 8.40 -15.66
C ARG A 3 22.48 8.89 -15.07
N LEU A 4 22.30 10.20 -14.96
CA LEU A 4 21.05 10.82 -14.49
C LEU A 4 19.85 10.58 -15.43
N ARG A 5 20.04 10.61 -16.75
CA ARG A 5 18.95 10.32 -17.71
C ARG A 5 18.52 8.86 -17.65
N VAL A 6 19.45 7.94 -17.48
CA VAL A 6 19.14 6.50 -17.32
C VAL A 6 18.39 6.25 -16.03
N LEU A 7 18.81 6.86 -14.92
CA LEU A 7 18.10 6.78 -13.63
C LEU A 7 16.68 7.34 -13.72
N ALA A 8 16.51 8.53 -14.31
CA ALA A 8 15.20 9.16 -14.47
C ALA A 8 14.26 8.31 -15.35
N ALA A 9 14.76 7.76 -16.45
CA ALA A 9 13.98 6.86 -17.32
C ALA A 9 13.57 5.56 -16.61
N ASN A 10 14.47 4.95 -15.82
CA ASN A 10 14.14 3.78 -15.02
C ASN A 10 13.10 4.10 -13.93
N MET A 11 13.22 5.22 -13.25
CA MET A 11 12.23 5.66 -12.25
C MET A 11 10.86 5.90 -12.88
N ALA A 12 10.80 6.61 -14.01
CA ALA A 12 9.55 6.83 -14.75
C ALA A 12 8.89 5.50 -15.16
N ALA A 13 9.68 4.56 -15.69
CA ALA A 13 9.17 3.24 -16.08
C ALA A 13 8.63 2.42 -14.89
N VAL A 14 9.30 2.48 -13.74
CA VAL A 14 8.82 1.83 -12.50
C VAL A 14 7.50 2.45 -12.03
N ILE A 15 7.41 3.78 -12.01
CA ILE A 15 6.18 4.50 -11.59
C ILE A 15 5.03 4.16 -12.56
N THR A 16 5.28 4.20 -13.86
CA THR A 16 4.28 3.87 -14.89
C THR A 16 3.84 2.41 -14.78
N GLY A 17 4.77 1.48 -14.56
CA GLY A 17 4.47 0.07 -14.36
C GLY A 17 3.62 -0.17 -13.11
N LYS A 18 3.95 0.45 -11.97
CA LYS A 18 3.14 0.36 -10.75
C LYS A 18 1.74 0.96 -10.94
N ALA A 19 1.62 2.09 -11.63
CA ALA A 19 0.33 2.68 -11.96
C ALA A 19 -0.50 1.73 -12.86
N ALA A 20 0.11 1.14 -13.88
CA ALA A 20 -0.56 0.16 -14.75
C ALA A 20 -1.03 -1.07 -13.96
N THR A 21 -0.17 -1.64 -13.10
CA THR A 21 -0.54 -2.77 -12.22
C THR A 21 -1.68 -2.39 -11.28
N ALA A 22 -1.68 -1.18 -10.72
CA ALA A 22 -2.76 -0.71 -9.86
C ALA A 22 -4.10 -0.58 -10.61
N VAL A 23 -4.08 -0.05 -11.83
CA VAL A 23 -5.29 0.07 -12.68
C VAL A 23 -5.83 -1.32 -13.05
N VAL A 24 -4.97 -2.24 -13.51
CA VAL A 24 -5.36 -3.61 -13.82
C VAL A 24 -5.86 -4.34 -12.57
N GLY A 25 -5.20 -4.13 -11.42
CA GLY A 25 -5.63 -4.68 -10.13
C GLY A 25 -7.02 -4.17 -9.71
N LEU A 26 -7.30 -2.87 -9.90
CA LEU A 26 -8.63 -2.32 -9.62
C LEU A 26 -9.69 -2.90 -10.58
N ALA A 27 -9.37 -3.03 -11.87
CA ALA A 27 -10.26 -3.67 -12.84
C ALA A 27 -10.56 -5.14 -12.46
N THR A 28 -9.55 -5.86 -11.96
CA THR A 28 -9.72 -7.23 -11.43
C THR A 28 -10.66 -7.25 -10.23
N VAL A 29 -10.53 -6.29 -9.30
CA VAL A 29 -11.45 -6.16 -8.14
C VAL A 29 -12.88 -5.90 -8.62
N VAL A 30 -13.08 -4.99 -9.58
CA VAL A 30 -14.40 -4.72 -10.17
C VAL A 30 -15.00 -5.98 -10.80
N ALA A 31 -14.23 -6.71 -11.57
CA ALA A 31 -14.68 -7.95 -12.22
C ALA A 31 -15.07 -9.01 -11.18
N LEU A 32 -14.20 -9.23 -10.17
CA LEU A 32 -14.45 -10.19 -9.09
C LEU A 32 -15.69 -9.85 -8.26
N THR A 33 -15.81 -8.59 -7.81
CA THR A 33 -16.90 -8.19 -6.92
C THR A 33 -18.25 -8.23 -7.60
N ARG A 34 -18.34 -7.80 -8.86
CA ARG A 34 -19.60 -7.84 -9.62
C ARG A 34 -20.07 -9.26 -9.90
N HIS A 35 -19.13 -10.20 -10.06
CA HIS A 35 -19.44 -11.59 -10.34
C HIS A 35 -19.73 -12.39 -9.07
N LEU A 36 -18.82 -12.37 -8.09
CA LEU A 36 -18.86 -13.25 -6.92
C LEU A 36 -19.89 -12.81 -5.86
N GLY A 37 -20.15 -11.52 -5.74
CA GLY A 37 -20.90 -11.00 -4.60
C GLY A 37 -20.10 -11.02 -3.27
N PRO A 38 -20.71 -10.52 -2.17
CA PRO A 38 -19.97 -10.31 -0.92
C PRO A 38 -19.37 -11.57 -0.30
N THR A 39 -20.09 -12.68 -0.24
CA THR A 39 -19.64 -13.90 0.45
C THR A 39 -18.47 -14.57 -0.28
N GLU A 40 -18.62 -14.85 -1.56
CA GLU A 40 -17.57 -15.50 -2.36
C GLU A 40 -16.33 -14.58 -2.49
N TYR A 41 -16.54 -13.27 -2.68
CA TYR A 41 -15.44 -12.31 -2.66
C TYR A 41 -14.78 -12.26 -1.27
N GLY A 42 -15.54 -12.45 -0.21
CA GLY A 42 -15.04 -12.59 1.15
C GLY A 42 -14.11 -13.80 1.30
N TYR A 43 -14.47 -14.97 0.77
CA TYR A 43 -13.59 -16.14 0.75
C TYR A 43 -12.28 -15.84 0.00
N TYR A 44 -12.38 -15.26 -1.19
CA TYR A 44 -11.22 -14.86 -1.98
C TYR A 44 -10.30 -13.90 -1.19
N ARG A 45 -10.86 -12.87 -0.58
CA ARG A 45 -10.11 -11.87 0.21
C ARG A 45 -9.50 -12.47 1.47
N THR A 46 -10.23 -13.31 2.19
CA THR A 46 -9.73 -13.99 3.40
C THR A 46 -8.49 -14.82 3.06
N VAL A 47 -8.55 -15.63 2.01
CA VAL A 47 -7.42 -16.45 1.56
C VAL A 47 -6.20 -15.59 1.26
N LEU A 48 -6.37 -14.53 0.46
CA LEU A 48 -5.25 -13.65 0.11
C LEU A 48 -4.69 -12.90 1.33
N THR A 49 -5.55 -12.39 2.22
CA THR A 49 -5.11 -11.66 3.41
C THR A 49 -4.37 -12.58 4.39
N TYR A 50 -4.90 -13.77 4.66
CA TYR A 50 -4.29 -14.78 5.50
C TYR A 50 -2.91 -15.22 4.96
N SER A 51 -2.86 -15.56 3.67
CA SER A 51 -1.61 -15.97 3.02
C SER A 51 -0.59 -14.83 2.95
N ALA A 52 -1.02 -13.58 2.73
CA ALA A 52 -0.14 -12.41 2.77
C ALA A 52 0.50 -12.22 4.15
N PHE A 53 -0.30 -12.39 5.21
CA PHE A 53 0.21 -12.27 6.58
C PHE A 53 1.23 -13.37 6.89
N ALA A 54 0.91 -14.62 6.54
CA ALA A 54 1.83 -15.74 6.70
C ALA A 54 3.12 -15.58 5.87
N ALA A 55 3.03 -15.02 4.67
CA ALA A 55 4.18 -14.79 3.80
C ALA A 55 5.21 -13.82 4.40
N VAL A 56 4.76 -12.83 5.17
CA VAL A 56 5.68 -11.89 5.85
C VAL A 56 6.44 -12.59 6.98
N LEU A 57 5.82 -13.55 7.67
CA LEU A 57 6.52 -14.36 8.67
C LEU A 57 7.68 -15.17 8.03
N ALA A 58 7.52 -15.55 6.77
CA ALA A 58 8.53 -16.27 6.00
C ALA A 58 9.67 -15.38 5.49
N ASP A 59 9.47 -14.05 5.38
CA ASP A 59 10.44 -13.14 4.77
C ASP A 59 11.74 -13.04 5.56
N SER A 60 11.69 -13.08 6.87
CA SER A 60 12.88 -13.10 7.76
C SER A 60 13.97 -12.09 7.38
N GLY A 61 13.62 -10.98 6.70
CA GLY A 61 14.58 -9.94 6.27
C GLY A 61 15.58 -10.39 5.18
N LEU A 62 15.36 -11.55 4.59
CA LEU A 62 16.27 -12.19 3.64
C LEU A 62 16.54 -11.32 2.41
N TYR A 63 15.53 -10.61 1.93
CA TYR A 63 15.64 -9.68 0.79
C TYR A 63 16.72 -8.60 1.03
N MET A 64 16.68 -7.93 2.19
CA MET A 64 17.63 -6.85 2.51
C MET A 64 19.05 -7.35 2.68
N VAL A 65 19.23 -8.53 3.29
CA VAL A 65 20.55 -9.16 3.45
C VAL A 65 21.14 -9.48 2.08
N THR A 66 20.35 -10.11 1.21
CA THR A 66 20.78 -10.49 -0.15
C THR A 66 21.10 -9.28 -1.01
N LEU A 67 20.23 -8.26 -1.02
CA LEU A 67 20.45 -7.01 -1.76
C LEU A 67 21.74 -6.32 -1.31
N ARG A 68 22.00 -6.26 -0.01
CA ARG A 68 23.23 -5.69 0.56
C ARG A 68 24.46 -6.45 0.07
N GLU A 69 24.47 -7.79 0.14
CA GLU A 69 25.59 -8.60 -0.33
C GLU A 69 25.82 -8.45 -1.84
N MET A 70 24.76 -8.49 -2.65
CA MET A 70 24.88 -8.30 -4.11
C MET A 70 25.38 -6.89 -4.49
N SER A 71 25.20 -5.91 -3.63
CA SER A 71 25.65 -4.53 -3.85
C SER A 71 27.08 -4.26 -3.39
N GLN A 72 27.71 -5.21 -2.69
CA GLN A 72 29.12 -5.12 -2.26
C GLN A 72 30.06 -5.46 -3.41
N GLY A 73 31.08 -4.61 -3.66
CA GLY A 73 32.09 -4.87 -4.67
C GLY A 73 32.89 -6.15 -4.36
N GLY A 74 33.17 -6.94 -5.40
CA GLY A 74 33.98 -8.16 -5.29
C GLY A 74 33.19 -9.44 -4.98
N VAL A 75 31.86 -9.38 -4.79
CA VAL A 75 31.02 -10.56 -4.58
C VAL A 75 30.31 -10.95 -5.88
N ASP A 76 30.33 -12.23 -6.22
CA ASP A 76 29.56 -12.75 -7.36
C ASP A 76 28.05 -12.74 -7.03
N ALA A 77 27.35 -11.76 -7.60
CA ALA A 77 25.92 -11.58 -7.44
C ALA A 77 25.12 -12.82 -7.87
N GLY A 78 25.61 -13.57 -8.89
CA GLY A 78 24.98 -14.79 -9.36
C GLY A 78 25.06 -15.91 -8.32
N ARG A 79 26.19 -16.05 -7.62
CA ARG A 79 26.35 -17.01 -6.51
C ARG A 79 25.45 -16.67 -5.33
N VAL A 80 25.38 -15.38 -4.96
CA VAL A 80 24.50 -14.92 -3.86
C VAL A 80 23.04 -15.22 -4.19
N LEU A 81 22.56 -14.79 -5.35
CA LEU A 81 21.18 -15.02 -5.77
C LEU A 81 20.86 -16.52 -5.92
N GLY A 82 21.80 -17.30 -6.47
CA GLY A 82 21.65 -18.74 -6.68
C GLY A 82 21.51 -19.53 -5.38
N ASN A 83 22.10 -19.08 -4.28
CA ASN A 83 21.94 -19.68 -2.96
C ASN A 83 20.72 -19.15 -2.19
N ALA A 84 20.45 -17.85 -2.29
CA ALA A 84 19.42 -17.22 -1.50
C ALA A 84 18.00 -17.49 -2.06
N LEU A 85 17.84 -17.67 -3.37
CA LEU A 85 16.53 -17.95 -3.99
C LEU A 85 15.95 -19.33 -3.59
N PRO A 86 16.70 -20.46 -3.59
CA PRO A 86 16.19 -21.72 -3.05
C PRO A 86 15.82 -21.63 -1.57
N LEU A 87 16.65 -20.98 -0.74
CA LEU A 87 16.33 -20.72 0.66
C LEU A 87 14.98 -19.98 0.79
N ARG A 88 14.81 -18.91 0.00
CA ARG A 88 13.58 -18.12 -0.03
C ARG A 88 12.36 -18.95 -0.41
N LEU A 89 12.45 -19.75 -1.47
CA LEU A 89 11.37 -20.62 -1.93
C LEU A 89 10.99 -21.66 -0.87
N ILE A 90 11.98 -22.35 -0.30
CA ILE A 90 11.75 -23.39 0.71
C ILE A 90 11.17 -22.77 1.99
N SER A 91 11.78 -21.71 2.53
CA SER A 91 11.28 -21.07 3.75
C SER A 91 9.86 -20.52 3.58
N THR A 92 9.59 -19.87 2.45
CA THR A 92 8.25 -19.32 2.16
C THR A 92 7.22 -20.43 1.99
N ALA A 93 7.52 -21.45 1.19
CA ALA A 93 6.61 -22.57 0.99
C ALA A 93 6.34 -23.33 2.31
N SER A 94 7.38 -23.59 3.10
CA SER A 94 7.22 -24.28 4.40
C SER A 94 6.34 -23.51 5.38
N VAL A 95 6.56 -22.20 5.54
CA VAL A 95 5.75 -21.36 6.44
C VAL A 95 4.32 -21.25 5.92
N LEU A 96 4.11 -21.06 4.62
CA LEU A 96 2.78 -20.93 4.03
C LEU A 96 2.00 -22.26 4.08
N LEU A 97 2.66 -23.40 3.87
CA LEU A 97 2.02 -24.71 4.02
C LEU A 97 1.66 -24.99 5.49
N ALA A 98 2.56 -24.64 6.42
CA ALA A 98 2.25 -24.72 7.85
C ALA A 98 1.07 -23.82 8.23
N ALA A 99 1.03 -22.60 7.72
CA ALA A 99 -0.09 -21.69 7.92
C ALA A 99 -1.38 -22.22 7.28
N ALA A 100 -1.32 -22.83 6.08
CA ALA A 100 -2.47 -23.47 5.46
C ALA A 100 -2.97 -24.65 6.30
N GLY A 101 -2.08 -25.46 6.89
CA GLY A 101 -2.44 -26.49 7.88
C GLY A 101 -3.10 -25.90 9.13
N PHE A 102 -2.56 -24.78 9.65
CA PHE A 102 -3.15 -24.11 10.80
C PHE A 102 -4.55 -23.54 10.51
N ALA A 103 -4.84 -23.14 9.27
CA ALA A 103 -6.16 -22.67 8.86
C ALA A 103 -7.28 -23.72 9.08
N TRP A 104 -6.94 -25.02 9.12
CA TRP A 104 -7.90 -26.08 9.44
C TRP A 104 -8.33 -26.10 10.90
N LEU A 105 -7.55 -25.51 11.80
CA LEU A 105 -7.86 -25.36 13.23
C LEU A 105 -8.68 -24.09 13.50
N THR A 106 -8.82 -23.22 12.50
CA THR A 106 -9.62 -21.98 12.63
C THR A 106 -11.09 -22.24 12.27
N PRO A 107 -12.02 -21.34 12.66
CA PRO A 107 -13.44 -21.44 12.35
C PRO A 107 -13.78 -21.06 10.90
N TYR A 108 -12.81 -21.09 9.98
CA TYR A 108 -13.05 -20.75 8.58
C TYR A 108 -13.91 -21.78 7.85
N ASP A 109 -14.70 -21.28 6.91
CA ASP A 109 -15.49 -22.10 5.99
C ASP A 109 -14.61 -22.98 5.09
N PRO A 110 -15.09 -24.15 4.61
CA PRO A 110 -14.32 -25.05 3.76
C PRO A 110 -13.69 -24.41 2.52
N PRO A 111 -14.35 -23.47 1.78
CA PRO A 111 -13.72 -22.81 0.65
C PRO A 111 -12.48 -22.02 1.03
N VAL A 112 -12.43 -21.40 2.22
CA VAL A 112 -11.24 -20.70 2.71
C VAL A 112 -10.13 -21.68 3.04
N LYS A 113 -10.43 -22.79 3.74
CA LYS A 113 -9.45 -23.82 4.11
C LYS A 113 -8.74 -24.39 2.88
N TRP A 114 -9.49 -24.82 1.88
CA TRP A 114 -8.90 -25.28 0.61
C TRP A 114 -8.22 -24.15 -0.15
N GLY A 115 -8.79 -22.96 -0.13
CA GLY A 115 -8.23 -21.77 -0.76
C GLY A 115 -6.84 -21.40 -0.22
N THR A 116 -6.56 -21.63 1.09
CA THR A 116 -5.25 -21.32 1.68
C THR A 116 -4.09 -22.11 1.06
N LEU A 117 -4.34 -23.32 0.53
CA LEU A 117 -3.35 -24.07 -0.23
C LEU A 117 -3.02 -23.38 -1.57
N ILE A 118 -4.03 -22.87 -2.26
CA ILE A 118 -3.84 -22.08 -3.49
C ILE A 118 -3.15 -20.75 -3.14
N GLY A 119 -3.57 -20.10 -2.06
CA GLY A 119 -2.96 -18.90 -1.51
C GLY A 119 -1.47 -19.09 -1.17
N ALA A 120 -1.10 -20.23 -0.61
CA ALA A 120 0.28 -20.59 -0.32
C ALA A 120 1.10 -20.65 -1.63
N ALA A 121 0.56 -21.25 -2.68
CA ALA A 121 1.22 -21.29 -4.00
C ALA A 121 1.34 -19.88 -4.62
N ILE A 122 0.27 -19.06 -4.56
CA ILE A 122 0.29 -17.67 -5.05
C ILE A 122 1.39 -16.88 -4.36
N TYR A 123 1.40 -16.86 -3.02
CA TYR A 123 2.36 -16.06 -2.27
C TYR A 123 3.78 -16.59 -2.33
N THR A 124 3.98 -17.89 -2.53
CA THR A 124 5.31 -18.44 -2.83
C THR A 124 5.85 -17.88 -4.16
N CYS A 125 5.01 -17.82 -5.20
CA CYS A 125 5.40 -17.23 -6.47
C CYS A 125 5.64 -15.71 -6.37
N LEU A 126 4.76 -14.97 -5.70
CA LEU A 126 4.90 -13.52 -5.50
C LEU A 126 6.16 -13.18 -4.71
N GLN A 127 6.39 -13.85 -3.59
CA GLN A 127 7.58 -13.64 -2.76
C GLN A 127 8.88 -13.99 -3.48
N ALA A 128 8.88 -15.01 -4.34
CA ALA A 128 10.02 -15.32 -5.19
C ALA A 128 10.26 -14.23 -6.24
N SER A 129 9.17 -13.69 -6.87
CA SER A 129 9.25 -12.59 -7.82
C SER A 129 9.81 -11.32 -7.15
N ASP A 130 9.29 -10.96 -5.96
CA ASP A 130 9.77 -9.82 -5.18
C ASP A 130 11.25 -9.98 -4.78
N PHE A 131 11.66 -11.19 -4.44
CA PHE A 131 13.06 -11.49 -4.10
C PHE A 131 13.98 -11.28 -5.31
N ILE A 132 13.56 -11.66 -6.51
CA ILE A 132 14.31 -11.49 -7.75
C ILE A 132 14.50 -9.99 -8.11
N ILE A 133 13.67 -9.08 -7.56
CA ILE A 133 13.84 -7.64 -7.75
C ILE A 133 15.24 -7.18 -7.31
N ALA A 134 15.86 -7.81 -6.32
CA ALA A 134 17.22 -7.53 -5.90
C ALA A 134 18.23 -7.63 -7.06
N ALA A 135 18.06 -8.59 -7.97
CA ALA A 135 18.90 -8.71 -9.17
C ALA A 135 18.72 -7.54 -10.14
N PHE A 136 17.49 -7.04 -10.31
CA PHE A 136 17.23 -5.88 -11.17
C PHE A 136 17.72 -4.58 -10.53
N GLN A 137 17.67 -4.48 -9.20
CA GLN A 137 18.16 -3.33 -8.46
C GLN A 137 19.69 -3.24 -8.50
N SER A 138 20.39 -4.35 -8.33
CA SER A 138 21.87 -4.39 -8.35
C SER A 138 22.46 -3.88 -9.68
N VAL A 139 21.71 -4.02 -10.80
CA VAL A 139 22.13 -3.55 -12.13
C VAL A 139 21.33 -2.32 -12.62
N LEU A 140 20.55 -1.67 -11.77
CA LEU A 140 19.73 -0.48 -12.08
C LEU A 140 18.77 -0.67 -13.28
N LYS A 141 18.17 -1.85 -13.45
CA LYS A 141 17.24 -2.20 -14.54
C LYS A 141 15.85 -2.60 -14.05
N GLN A 142 15.33 -1.92 -13.05
CA GLN A 142 14.04 -2.22 -12.40
C GLN A 142 12.82 -2.14 -13.35
N ALA A 143 12.89 -1.34 -14.42
CA ALA A 143 11.85 -1.25 -15.43
C ALA A 143 11.46 -2.60 -16.05
N ARG A 144 12.40 -3.56 -16.11
CA ARG A 144 12.12 -4.91 -16.63
C ARG A 144 11.26 -5.74 -15.68
N ASN A 145 11.38 -5.53 -14.38
CA ASN A 145 10.52 -6.20 -13.40
C ASN A 145 9.08 -5.69 -13.50
N ALA A 146 8.89 -4.40 -13.71
CA ALA A 146 7.56 -3.82 -13.91
C ALA A 146 6.78 -4.49 -15.07
N LEU A 147 7.48 -4.89 -16.14
CA LEU A 147 6.87 -5.64 -17.25
C LEU A 147 6.33 -7.00 -16.77
N ALA A 148 7.08 -7.73 -15.94
CA ALA A 148 6.63 -9.02 -15.42
C ALA A 148 5.41 -8.86 -14.51
N GLU A 149 5.40 -7.85 -13.63
CA GLU A 149 4.28 -7.55 -12.74
C GLU A 149 3.00 -7.19 -13.53
N VAL A 150 3.12 -6.29 -14.50
CA VAL A 150 1.98 -5.89 -15.36
C VAL A 150 1.45 -7.08 -16.15
N THR A 151 2.35 -7.90 -16.74
CA THR A 151 1.92 -9.08 -17.50
C THR A 151 1.19 -10.08 -16.62
N GLY A 152 1.70 -10.35 -15.41
CA GLY A 152 1.04 -11.23 -14.44
C GLY A 152 -0.34 -10.70 -14.04
N ALA A 153 -0.47 -9.39 -13.79
CA ALA A 153 -1.75 -8.76 -13.47
C ALA A 153 -2.75 -8.87 -14.64
N VAL A 154 -2.30 -8.66 -15.88
CA VAL A 154 -3.14 -8.80 -17.10
C VAL A 154 -3.59 -10.25 -17.27
N VAL A 155 -2.72 -11.23 -17.05
CA VAL A 155 -3.07 -12.66 -17.10
C VAL A 155 -4.11 -13.00 -16.03
N THR A 156 -3.95 -12.48 -14.82
CA THR A 156 -4.95 -12.63 -13.76
C THR A 156 -6.30 -12.07 -14.18
N LEU A 157 -6.33 -10.83 -14.69
CA LEU A 157 -7.56 -10.20 -15.16
C LEU A 157 -8.21 -10.99 -16.30
N ALA A 158 -7.43 -11.43 -17.27
CA ALA A 158 -7.91 -12.26 -18.39
C ALA A 158 -8.50 -13.59 -17.92
N GLY A 159 -7.80 -14.27 -16.98
CA GLY A 159 -8.27 -15.51 -16.38
C GLY A 159 -9.57 -15.33 -15.59
N VAL A 160 -9.65 -14.27 -14.76
CA VAL A 160 -10.87 -13.89 -14.05
C VAL A 160 -12.00 -13.60 -15.04
N SER A 161 -11.75 -12.83 -16.09
CA SER A 161 -12.75 -12.48 -17.11
C SER A 161 -13.26 -13.73 -17.84
N ALA A 162 -12.39 -14.69 -18.15
CA ALA A 162 -12.79 -15.95 -18.78
C ALA A 162 -13.66 -16.81 -17.83
N LEU A 163 -13.33 -16.84 -16.53
CA LEU A 163 -14.07 -17.63 -15.54
C LEU A 163 -15.45 -17.03 -15.20
N ILE A 164 -15.68 -15.74 -15.45
CA ILE A 164 -17.00 -15.11 -15.28
C ILE A 164 -18.06 -15.82 -16.16
N PHE A 165 -17.72 -16.22 -17.37
CA PHE A 165 -18.65 -16.91 -18.28
C PHE A 165 -19.04 -18.33 -17.81
N THR A 166 -18.25 -18.92 -16.90
CA THR A 166 -18.52 -20.26 -16.33
C THR A 166 -19.21 -20.21 -14.99
N HIS A 167 -19.61 -19.02 -14.50
CA HIS A 167 -20.18 -18.82 -13.18
C HIS A 167 -19.32 -19.40 -12.03
N ALA A 168 -18.00 -19.34 -12.21
CA ALA A 168 -17.05 -19.90 -11.25
C ALA A 168 -17.04 -19.14 -9.91
N GLY A 169 -16.94 -19.87 -8.79
CA GLY A 169 -16.81 -19.30 -7.43
C GLY A 169 -15.38 -18.85 -7.10
N ALA A 170 -15.12 -18.59 -5.81
CA ALA A 170 -13.87 -18.04 -5.33
C ALA A 170 -12.64 -18.90 -5.64
N LEU A 171 -12.73 -20.23 -5.51
CA LEU A 171 -11.58 -21.14 -5.69
C LEU A 171 -11.00 -21.10 -7.11
N PRO A 172 -11.79 -21.24 -8.20
CA PRO A 172 -11.28 -21.06 -9.55
C PRO A 172 -10.69 -19.64 -9.79
N MET A 173 -11.29 -18.61 -9.20
CA MET A 173 -10.74 -17.24 -9.29
C MET A 173 -9.36 -17.09 -8.62
N LEU A 174 -9.11 -17.81 -7.51
CA LEU A 174 -7.78 -17.95 -6.94
C LEU A 174 -6.82 -18.68 -7.87
N GLY A 175 -7.33 -19.67 -8.63
CA GLY A 175 -6.56 -20.35 -9.70
C GLY A 175 -6.09 -19.39 -10.80
N ALA A 176 -6.95 -18.45 -11.23
CA ALA A 176 -6.55 -17.40 -12.17
C ALA A 176 -5.48 -16.47 -11.60
N ALA A 177 -5.57 -16.11 -10.31
CA ALA A 177 -4.53 -15.34 -9.62
C ALA A 177 -3.21 -16.12 -9.52
N LEU A 178 -3.26 -17.43 -9.26
CA LEU A 178 -2.09 -18.30 -9.28
C LEU A 178 -1.42 -18.33 -10.66
N LEU A 179 -2.21 -18.48 -11.73
CA LEU A 179 -1.69 -18.45 -13.10
C LEU A 179 -0.93 -17.13 -13.37
N GLY A 180 -1.52 -15.99 -13.00
CA GLY A 180 -0.87 -14.69 -13.14
C GLY A 180 0.43 -14.58 -12.33
N ALA A 181 0.45 -15.08 -11.09
CA ALA A 181 1.64 -15.10 -10.25
C ALA A 181 2.75 -16.00 -10.83
N VAL A 182 2.41 -17.17 -11.36
CA VAL A 182 3.36 -18.07 -12.03
C VAL A 182 3.94 -17.42 -13.29
N VAL A 183 3.11 -16.79 -14.13
CA VAL A 183 3.57 -16.08 -15.33
C VAL A 183 4.52 -14.93 -14.96
N ALA A 184 4.17 -14.12 -13.95
CA ALA A 184 5.05 -13.07 -13.45
C ALA A 184 6.40 -13.63 -12.99
N LEU A 185 6.40 -14.70 -12.19
CA LEU A 185 7.61 -15.36 -11.71
C LEU A 185 8.47 -15.89 -12.86
N VAL A 186 7.87 -16.59 -13.84
CA VAL A 186 8.60 -17.15 -15.00
C VAL A 186 9.27 -16.04 -15.82
N ILE A 187 8.55 -14.94 -16.06
CA ILE A 187 9.10 -13.79 -16.79
C ILE A 187 10.22 -13.15 -15.97
N SER A 188 10.01 -12.89 -14.66
CA SER A 188 11.04 -12.32 -13.78
C SER A 188 12.30 -13.18 -13.74
N LEU A 189 12.15 -14.51 -13.60
CA LEU A 189 13.29 -15.46 -13.63
C LEU A 189 14.05 -15.44 -14.96
N ARG A 190 13.33 -15.46 -16.10
CA ARG A 190 13.96 -15.42 -17.42
C ARG A 190 14.72 -14.11 -17.65
N LEU A 191 14.14 -12.98 -17.26
CA LEU A 191 14.76 -11.66 -17.39
C LEU A 191 15.96 -11.51 -16.44
N ALA A 192 15.86 -11.98 -15.19
CA ALA A 192 16.94 -11.92 -14.21
C ALA A 192 18.14 -12.77 -14.63
N ARG A 193 17.92 -14.00 -15.12
CA ARG A 193 19.00 -14.87 -15.62
C ARG A 193 19.80 -14.26 -16.77
N ARG A 194 19.18 -13.40 -17.60
CA ARG A 194 19.86 -12.66 -18.68
C ARG A 194 20.71 -11.49 -18.18
N LEU A 195 20.45 -11.01 -16.95
CA LEU A 195 21.15 -9.86 -16.36
C LEU A 195 22.23 -10.28 -15.38
N VAL A 196 21.89 -11.23 -14.54
CA VAL A 196 22.76 -11.84 -13.52
C VAL A 196 22.64 -13.35 -13.71
N PRO A 197 23.55 -13.98 -14.47
CA PRO A 197 23.55 -15.43 -14.61
C PRO A 197 23.77 -16.10 -13.26
N PHE A 198 22.85 -16.96 -12.85
CA PHE A 198 22.95 -17.71 -11.60
C PHE A 198 22.59 -19.17 -11.79
N ARG A 199 23.20 -20.02 -10.96
CA ARG A 199 22.86 -21.44 -10.82
C ARG A 199 22.32 -21.64 -9.42
N MET A 200 21.21 -22.36 -9.30
CA MET A 200 20.68 -22.73 -7.98
C MET A 200 21.69 -23.63 -7.27
N SER A 201 22.00 -23.29 -6.03
CA SER A 201 22.92 -24.02 -5.16
C SER A 201 22.39 -23.94 -3.72
N CYS A 202 22.77 -24.95 -2.92
CA CYS A 202 22.30 -25.07 -1.55
C CYS A 202 23.54 -25.14 -0.63
N ASP A 203 23.94 -24.00 -0.10
CA ASP A 203 25.02 -23.91 0.89
C ASP A 203 24.40 -23.64 2.27
N LEU A 204 24.27 -24.66 3.09
CA LEU A 204 23.65 -24.59 4.41
C LEU A 204 24.33 -23.58 5.34
N SER A 205 25.65 -23.37 5.16
CA SER A 205 26.43 -22.43 5.97
C SER A 205 26.01 -20.97 5.65
N LEU A 206 25.85 -20.67 4.36
CA LEU A 206 25.34 -19.39 3.89
C LEU A 206 23.88 -19.20 4.31
N TRP A 207 23.05 -20.23 4.24
CA TRP A 207 21.64 -20.17 4.64
C TRP A 207 21.49 -19.80 6.12
N ARG A 208 22.25 -20.45 7.01
CA ARG A 208 22.27 -20.12 8.44
C ARG A 208 22.67 -18.66 8.68
N ARG A 209 23.71 -18.19 7.96
CA ARG A 209 24.18 -16.80 8.07
C ARG A 209 23.10 -15.81 7.63
N TYR A 210 22.40 -16.07 6.51
CA TYR A 210 21.35 -15.22 6.00
C TYR A 210 20.14 -15.15 6.94
N LEU A 211 19.71 -16.28 7.48
CA LEU A 211 18.60 -16.33 8.44
C LEU A 211 18.93 -15.56 9.72
N ILE A 212 20.11 -15.75 10.29
CA ILE A 212 20.52 -15.04 11.52
C ILE A 212 20.64 -13.53 11.26
N ALA A 213 21.22 -13.12 10.13
CA ALA A 213 21.36 -11.71 9.78
C ALA A 213 20.02 -11.03 9.47
N GLY A 214 19.04 -11.79 8.95
CA GLY A 214 17.71 -11.29 8.62
C GLY A 214 16.75 -11.17 9.82
N LEU A 215 16.94 -11.97 10.86
CA LEU A 215 16.03 -12.08 12.01
C LEU A 215 15.66 -10.73 12.67
N PRO A 216 16.62 -9.80 12.91
CA PRO A 216 16.28 -8.48 13.46
C PRO A 216 15.37 -7.64 12.54
N LEU A 217 15.45 -7.83 11.22
CA LEU A 217 14.64 -7.11 10.24
C LEU A 217 13.22 -7.69 10.13
N ALA A 218 13.06 -8.99 10.43
CA ALA A 218 11.77 -9.66 10.38
C ALA A 218 10.76 -9.01 11.33
N GLY A 219 11.17 -8.63 12.54
CA GLY A 219 10.28 -8.01 13.51
C GLY A 219 9.63 -6.71 13.01
N SER A 220 10.39 -5.86 12.34
CA SER A 220 9.85 -4.61 11.79
C SER A 220 8.90 -4.86 10.62
N GLN A 221 9.14 -5.88 9.81
CA GLN A 221 8.26 -6.26 8.70
C GLN A 221 6.93 -6.86 9.20
N ILE A 222 6.99 -7.72 10.23
CA ILE A 222 5.80 -8.27 10.89
C ILE A 222 4.94 -7.13 11.45
N LEU A 223 5.54 -6.17 12.14
CA LEU A 223 4.85 -5.01 12.69
C LEU A 223 4.18 -4.18 11.57
N GLY A 224 4.91 -3.91 10.49
CA GLY A 224 4.38 -3.20 9.33
C GLY A 224 3.20 -3.93 8.68
N MET A 225 3.28 -5.26 8.55
CA MET A 225 2.19 -6.07 7.98
C MET A 225 0.97 -6.12 8.91
N ALA A 226 1.22 -6.22 10.24
CA ALA A 226 0.17 -6.16 11.24
C ALA A 226 -0.61 -4.84 11.18
N MET A 227 0.09 -3.74 10.98
CA MET A 227 -0.52 -2.42 10.76
C MET A 227 -1.31 -2.35 9.44
N LEU A 228 -0.78 -2.96 8.37
CA LEU A 228 -1.37 -2.85 7.03
C LEU A 228 -2.58 -3.78 6.81
N ARG A 229 -2.60 -4.96 7.45
CA ARG A 229 -3.56 -6.04 7.15
C ARG A 229 -4.25 -6.62 8.39
N GLY A 230 -3.91 -6.13 9.60
CA GLY A 230 -4.44 -6.65 10.86
C GLY A 230 -5.96 -6.51 10.97
N ASP A 231 -6.50 -5.41 10.45
CA ASP A 231 -7.94 -5.16 10.34
C ASP A 231 -8.69 -6.26 9.59
N SER A 232 -8.23 -6.54 8.37
CA SER A 232 -8.84 -7.54 7.48
C SER A 232 -8.63 -8.97 7.99
N LEU A 233 -7.47 -9.26 8.60
CA LEU A 233 -7.19 -10.56 9.20
C LEU A 233 -8.09 -10.83 10.41
N LEU A 234 -8.18 -9.88 11.35
CA LEU A 234 -9.03 -10.04 12.53
C LEU A 234 -10.52 -10.04 12.15
N LEU A 235 -10.92 -9.22 11.15
CA LEU A 235 -12.28 -9.27 10.63
C LEU A 235 -12.61 -10.67 10.11
N SER A 236 -11.69 -11.33 9.41
CA SER A 236 -11.91 -12.68 8.87
C SER A 236 -11.99 -13.76 9.94
N LEU A 237 -11.40 -13.55 11.13
CA LEU A 237 -11.47 -14.48 12.26
C LEU A 237 -12.75 -14.33 13.09
N PHE A 238 -13.27 -13.11 13.19
CA PHE A 238 -14.40 -12.81 14.09
C PHE A 238 -15.74 -12.67 13.36
N GLN A 239 -15.75 -12.51 12.04
CA GLN A 239 -16.96 -12.16 11.30
C GLN A 239 -17.16 -13.07 10.09
N PRO A 240 -18.41 -13.23 9.60
CA PRO A 240 -18.71 -14.00 8.40
C PRO A 240 -17.98 -13.47 7.16
N ALA A 241 -17.73 -14.35 6.19
CA ALA A 241 -17.05 -14.01 4.95
C ALA A 241 -17.71 -12.84 4.19
N ALA A 242 -19.04 -12.71 4.25
CA ALA A 242 -19.76 -11.59 3.65
C ALA A 242 -19.29 -10.23 4.19
N ALA A 243 -19.03 -10.11 5.50
CA ALA A 243 -18.52 -8.88 6.10
C ALA A 243 -17.09 -8.58 5.61
N VAL A 244 -16.25 -9.60 5.47
CA VAL A 244 -14.90 -9.47 4.91
C VAL A 244 -14.97 -9.00 3.46
N GLY A 245 -15.90 -9.56 2.68
CA GLY A 245 -16.14 -9.14 1.29
C GLY A 245 -16.58 -7.69 1.17
N LEU A 246 -17.56 -7.27 1.97
CA LEU A 246 -18.04 -5.89 2.02
C LEU A 246 -16.95 -4.90 2.44
N TYR A 247 -16.09 -5.28 3.38
CA TYR A 247 -14.95 -4.47 3.82
C TYR A 247 -13.79 -4.47 2.80
N GLY A 248 -13.70 -5.52 1.98
CA GLY A 248 -12.60 -5.72 1.05
C GLY A 248 -12.44 -4.60 0.00
N VAL A 249 -13.53 -3.97 -0.44
CA VAL A 249 -13.49 -2.85 -1.39
C VAL A 249 -13.05 -1.56 -0.71
N PRO A 250 -13.65 -1.11 0.41
CA PRO A 250 -13.14 0.00 1.21
C PRO A 250 -11.65 -0.12 1.57
N SER A 251 -11.21 -1.30 2.04
CA SER A 251 -9.80 -1.52 2.38
C SER A 251 -8.87 -1.45 1.15
N LYS A 252 -9.34 -1.87 -0.04
CA LYS A 252 -8.57 -1.72 -1.29
C LYS A 252 -8.47 -0.26 -1.72
N LEU A 253 -9.53 0.51 -1.57
CA LEU A 253 -9.49 1.95 -1.81
C LEU A 253 -8.54 2.66 -0.85
N PHE A 254 -8.52 2.26 0.43
CA PHE A 254 -7.52 2.73 1.40
C PHE A 254 -6.09 2.48 0.91
N GLU A 255 -5.77 1.25 0.54
CA GLU A 255 -4.44 0.85 0.08
C GLU A 255 -3.98 1.65 -1.16
N VAL A 256 -4.84 1.78 -2.17
CA VAL A 256 -4.51 2.51 -3.40
C VAL A 256 -4.35 4.01 -3.14
N THR A 257 -5.26 4.58 -2.37
CA THR A 257 -5.30 6.03 -2.14
C THR A 257 -4.15 6.50 -1.24
N THR A 258 -3.80 5.75 -0.20
CA THR A 258 -2.68 6.07 0.68
C THR A 258 -1.31 5.89 0.02
N SER A 259 -1.23 5.17 -1.10
CA SER A 259 0.00 5.06 -1.88
C SER A 259 0.49 6.40 -2.44
N VAL A 260 -0.40 7.35 -2.72
CA VAL A 260 -0.06 8.68 -3.26
C VAL A 260 0.73 9.51 -2.24
N PRO A 261 0.22 9.80 -1.03
CA PRO A 261 0.98 10.53 -0.02
C PRO A 261 2.23 9.78 0.44
N TYR A 262 2.24 8.45 0.44
CA TYR A 262 3.45 7.65 0.71
C TYR A 262 4.56 7.95 -0.29
N GLN A 263 4.25 7.97 -1.58
CA GLN A 263 5.21 8.29 -2.63
C GLN A 263 5.68 9.76 -2.55
N LEU A 264 4.76 10.70 -2.28
CA LEU A 264 5.09 12.10 -2.10
C LEU A 264 6.09 12.28 -0.96
N ALA A 265 5.84 11.66 0.20
CA ALA A 265 6.74 11.70 1.35
C ALA A 265 8.13 11.13 1.03
N GLY A 266 8.18 10.01 0.27
CA GLY A 266 9.43 9.43 -0.20
C GLY A 266 10.22 10.36 -1.13
N LEU A 267 9.55 11.06 -2.04
CA LEU A 267 10.18 12.03 -2.95
C LEU A 267 10.75 13.25 -2.20
N MET A 268 10.11 13.67 -1.10
CA MET A 268 10.56 14.80 -0.29
C MET A 268 11.69 14.45 0.68
N MET A 269 11.93 13.16 0.94
CA MET A 269 12.91 12.70 1.92
C MET A 269 14.33 13.24 1.70
N PRO A 270 14.92 13.26 0.47
CA PRO A 270 16.26 13.80 0.27
C PRO A 270 16.37 15.29 0.61
N ALA A 271 15.36 16.08 0.23
CA ALA A 271 15.32 17.52 0.53
C ALA A 271 15.23 17.76 2.05
N LEU A 272 14.37 17.01 2.75
CA LEU A 272 14.25 17.04 4.20
C LEU A 272 15.54 16.62 4.90
N THR A 273 16.27 15.63 4.36
CA THR A 273 17.55 15.18 4.94
C THR A 273 18.60 16.29 4.86
N MET A 274 18.71 16.96 3.70
CA MET A 274 19.68 18.06 3.51
C MET A 274 19.35 19.24 4.43
N SER A 275 18.09 19.67 4.49
CA SER A 275 17.68 20.81 5.28
C SER A 275 17.70 20.54 6.80
N ALA A 276 17.44 19.31 7.22
CA ALA A 276 17.51 18.92 8.63
C ALA A 276 18.91 19.12 9.25
N ALA A 277 19.95 18.98 8.42
CA ALA A 277 21.35 19.14 8.86
C ALA A 277 21.86 20.60 8.79
N SER A 278 21.31 21.44 7.88
CA SER A 278 21.90 22.73 7.51
C SER A 278 21.03 23.95 7.86
N ASP A 279 19.69 23.86 7.75
CA ASP A 279 18.78 24.99 7.89
C ASP A 279 17.43 24.57 8.50
N ARG A 280 17.25 24.86 9.79
CA ARG A 280 16.01 24.56 10.50
C ARG A 280 14.80 25.30 9.95
N ALA A 281 14.97 26.51 9.42
CA ALA A 281 13.87 27.30 8.89
C ALA A 281 13.39 26.71 7.55
N GLU A 282 14.32 26.32 6.68
CA GLU A 282 14.00 25.64 5.43
C GLU A 282 13.38 24.26 5.69
N PHE A 283 13.92 23.49 6.63
CA PHE A 283 13.32 22.21 7.05
C PHE A 283 11.86 22.39 7.49
N SER A 284 11.58 23.34 8.37
CA SER A 284 10.23 23.63 8.85
C SER A 284 9.29 24.05 7.71
N ARG A 285 9.78 24.86 6.76
CA ARG A 285 9.02 25.26 5.57
C ARG A 285 8.69 24.07 4.66
N GLN A 286 9.68 23.22 4.35
CA GLN A 286 9.50 22.04 3.51
C GLN A 286 8.54 21.03 4.14
N LEU A 287 8.73 20.75 5.44
CA LEU A 287 7.83 19.88 6.20
C LEU A 287 6.41 20.46 6.21
N GLY A 288 6.24 21.76 6.49
CA GLY A 288 4.93 22.42 6.48
C GLY A 288 4.23 22.30 5.13
N ARG A 289 4.93 22.60 4.02
CA ARG A 289 4.38 22.48 2.67
C ARG A 289 3.95 21.06 2.33
N THR A 290 4.74 20.06 2.74
CA THR A 290 4.41 18.65 2.49
C THR A 290 3.19 18.20 3.30
N LEU A 291 3.10 18.62 4.58
CA LEU A 291 1.93 18.37 5.42
C LEU A 291 0.67 19.07 4.89
N ASP A 292 0.79 20.35 4.46
CA ASP A 292 -0.32 21.10 3.87
C ASP A 292 -0.86 20.41 2.60
N ALA A 293 0.04 20.03 1.68
CA ALA A 293 -0.33 19.33 0.45
C ALA A 293 -1.02 17.99 0.73
N THR A 294 -0.49 17.25 1.71
CA THR A 294 -1.06 15.95 2.10
C THR A 294 -2.39 16.10 2.81
N ALA A 295 -2.56 17.14 3.65
CA ALA A 295 -3.84 17.44 4.29
C ALA A 295 -4.91 17.81 3.26
N VAL A 296 -4.57 18.66 2.29
CA VAL A 296 -5.48 19.00 1.18
C VAL A 296 -5.88 17.76 0.40
N TYR A 297 -4.93 16.89 0.07
CA TYR A 297 -5.22 15.61 -0.58
C TYR A 297 -6.15 14.73 0.28
N GLY A 298 -5.85 14.57 1.57
CA GLY A 298 -6.66 13.77 2.49
C GLY A 298 -8.11 14.25 2.59
N VAL A 299 -8.31 15.57 2.70
CA VAL A 299 -9.66 16.17 2.71
C VAL A 299 -10.36 15.96 1.35
N ALA A 300 -9.64 16.11 0.23
CA ALA A 300 -10.19 15.81 -1.10
C ALA A 300 -10.72 14.37 -1.19
N VAL A 301 -9.99 13.40 -0.63
CA VAL A 301 -10.43 11.99 -0.60
C VAL A 301 -11.69 11.83 0.28
N VAL A 302 -11.73 12.46 1.44
CA VAL A 302 -12.91 12.39 2.32
C VAL A 302 -14.15 12.93 1.60
N ILE A 303 -14.08 14.09 0.97
CA ILE A 303 -15.22 14.67 0.24
C ILE A 303 -15.58 13.90 -1.04
N ALA A 304 -14.61 13.18 -1.64
CA ALA A 304 -14.87 12.33 -2.78
C ALA A 304 -15.59 11.03 -2.41
N PHE A 305 -15.31 10.48 -1.23
CA PHE A 305 -15.81 9.17 -0.82
C PHE A 305 -17.03 9.27 0.11
N ALA A 306 -16.97 10.10 1.15
CA ALA A 306 -17.97 10.07 2.22
C ALA A 306 -19.40 10.45 1.78
N PRO A 307 -19.64 11.53 0.98
CA PRO A 307 -21.00 11.93 0.61
C PRO A 307 -21.74 10.93 -0.28
N PHE A 308 -21.01 10.15 -1.08
CA PHE A 308 -21.55 9.23 -2.08
C PHE A 308 -20.98 7.81 -1.96
N ALA A 309 -20.66 7.38 -0.74
CA ALA A 309 -20.01 6.09 -0.50
C ALA A 309 -20.83 4.90 -1.03
N ASP A 310 -22.15 4.93 -0.88
CA ASP A 310 -23.08 3.94 -1.42
C ASP A 310 -23.06 3.90 -2.94
N ARG A 311 -23.14 5.06 -3.58
CA ARG A 311 -23.11 5.21 -5.05
C ARG A 311 -21.77 4.78 -5.63
N LEU A 312 -20.69 5.14 -4.95
CA LEU A 312 -19.32 4.77 -5.36
C LEU A 312 -19.12 3.25 -5.27
N LEU A 313 -19.54 2.61 -4.18
CA LEU A 313 -19.45 1.17 -4.04
C LEU A 313 -20.34 0.44 -5.04
N THR A 314 -21.56 0.94 -5.28
CA THR A 314 -22.46 0.41 -6.31
C THR A 314 -21.83 0.53 -7.70
N LEU A 315 -21.20 1.68 -8.02
CA LEU A 315 -20.50 1.88 -9.30
C LEU A 315 -19.34 0.90 -9.48
N ILE A 316 -18.54 0.69 -8.44
CA ILE A 316 -17.35 -0.17 -8.50
C ILE A 316 -17.75 -1.66 -8.48
N SER A 317 -18.60 -2.05 -7.52
CA SER A 317 -18.77 -3.46 -7.13
C SER A 317 -20.21 -3.98 -7.27
N GLY A 318 -21.16 -3.12 -7.66
CA GLY A 318 -22.58 -3.44 -7.78
C GLY A 318 -23.36 -3.22 -6.48
N GLU A 319 -24.69 -3.23 -6.58
CA GLU A 319 -25.62 -2.90 -5.48
C GLU A 319 -25.41 -3.74 -4.22
N ARG A 320 -25.03 -5.03 -4.38
CA ARG A 320 -24.78 -5.94 -3.25
C ARG A 320 -23.69 -5.46 -2.30
N PHE A 321 -22.81 -4.54 -2.74
CA PHE A 321 -21.73 -3.97 -1.94
C PHE A 321 -22.08 -2.62 -1.30
N ALA A 322 -23.24 -2.04 -1.58
CA ALA A 322 -23.69 -0.77 -0.98
C ALA A 322 -23.70 -0.81 0.56
N ALA A 323 -23.98 -1.99 1.15
CA ALA A 323 -23.93 -2.19 2.59
C ALA A 323 -22.52 -1.95 3.22
N GLY A 324 -21.46 -1.90 2.41
CA GLY A 324 -20.11 -1.50 2.84
C GLY A 324 -19.90 0.02 2.96
N ALA A 325 -20.87 0.86 2.54
CA ALA A 325 -20.74 2.31 2.52
C ALA A 325 -20.38 2.94 3.88
N PRO A 326 -20.95 2.53 5.01
CA PRO A 326 -20.54 3.05 6.31
C PRO A 326 -19.06 2.83 6.64
N ALA A 327 -18.51 1.67 6.24
CA ALA A 327 -17.08 1.42 6.41
C ALA A 327 -16.23 2.29 5.50
N LEU A 328 -16.65 2.56 4.25
CA LEU A 328 -15.95 3.46 3.34
C LEU A 328 -15.92 4.89 3.87
N ILE A 329 -17.03 5.38 4.45
CA ILE A 329 -17.08 6.68 5.09
C ILE A 329 -16.02 6.78 6.20
N VAL A 330 -16.01 5.83 7.13
CA VAL A 330 -15.07 5.82 8.25
C VAL A 330 -13.62 5.70 7.77
N ILE A 331 -13.36 4.80 6.82
CA ILE A 331 -12.00 4.56 6.32
C ILE A 331 -11.44 5.75 5.53
N SER A 332 -12.31 6.61 4.96
CA SER A 332 -11.88 7.83 4.28
C SER A 332 -11.15 8.80 5.22
N PHE A 333 -11.55 8.87 6.49
CA PHE A 333 -10.84 9.64 7.52
C PHE A 333 -9.50 8.98 7.87
N ALA A 334 -9.43 7.64 7.91
CA ALA A 334 -8.16 6.95 8.10
C ALA A 334 -7.17 7.27 6.97
N ILE A 335 -7.62 7.37 5.70
CA ILE A 335 -6.79 7.76 4.56
C ILE A 335 -6.18 9.15 4.78
N ALA A 336 -6.97 10.12 5.25
CA ALA A 336 -6.48 11.47 5.51
C ALA A 336 -5.40 11.48 6.62
N LEU A 337 -5.60 10.71 7.69
CA LEU A 337 -4.62 10.57 8.77
C LEU A 337 -3.36 9.84 8.31
N ALA A 338 -3.50 8.74 7.58
CA ALA A 338 -2.39 7.95 7.06
C ALA A 338 -1.42 8.78 6.19
N GLY A 339 -1.97 9.69 5.37
CA GLY A 339 -1.16 10.60 4.60
C GLY A 339 -0.22 11.43 5.46
N LEU A 340 -0.73 12.04 6.53
CA LEU A 340 0.08 12.83 7.47
C LEU A 340 1.09 11.96 8.23
N THR A 341 0.67 10.77 8.66
CA THR A 341 1.54 9.78 9.31
C THR A 341 2.73 9.42 8.43
N HIS A 342 2.52 9.17 7.13
CA HIS A 342 3.59 8.86 6.18
C HIS A 342 4.60 10.00 6.06
N VAL A 343 4.16 11.26 5.98
CA VAL A 343 5.07 12.42 5.94
C VAL A 343 5.94 12.49 7.19
N LEU A 344 5.35 12.36 8.39
CA LEU A 344 6.10 12.39 9.64
C LEU A 344 7.07 11.21 9.78
N ARG A 345 6.68 10.01 9.32
CA ARG A 345 7.53 8.82 9.28
C ARG A 345 8.79 9.07 8.47
N PHE A 346 8.65 9.50 7.21
CA PHE A 346 9.78 9.80 6.34
C PHE A 346 10.63 10.95 6.87
N THR A 347 10.01 11.95 7.52
CA THR A 347 10.70 13.06 8.17
C THR A 347 11.59 12.57 9.31
N LEU A 348 11.09 11.72 10.20
CA LEU A 348 11.89 11.14 11.29
C LEU A 348 13.07 10.30 10.78
N VAL A 349 12.86 9.55 9.68
CA VAL A 349 13.95 8.81 9.00
C VAL A 349 14.97 9.79 8.43
N ALA A 350 14.54 10.88 7.78
CA ALA A 350 15.39 11.94 7.25
C ALA A 350 16.24 12.63 8.34
N CYS A 351 15.69 12.76 9.55
CA CYS A 351 16.40 13.27 10.74
C CYS A 351 17.32 12.24 11.40
N GLY A 352 17.51 11.02 10.81
CA GLY A 352 18.36 9.98 11.38
C GLY A 352 17.80 9.34 12.66
N LYS A 353 16.46 9.35 12.85
CA LYS A 353 15.78 8.82 14.05
C LYS A 353 14.89 7.59 13.77
N PRO A 354 15.36 6.55 13.05
CA PRO A 354 14.51 5.39 12.69
C PRO A 354 14.03 4.61 13.93
N ARG A 355 14.75 4.65 15.03
CA ARG A 355 14.32 4.01 16.28
C ARG A 355 13.04 4.64 16.84
N LEU A 356 12.89 5.98 16.73
CA LEU A 356 11.67 6.65 17.16
C LEU A 356 10.47 6.25 16.28
N VAL A 357 10.70 6.04 14.99
CA VAL A 357 9.67 5.51 14.09
C VAL A 357 9.20 4.13 14.54
N LEU A 358 10.13 3.21 14.84
CA LEU A 358 9.79 1.87 15.30
C LEU A 358 8.97 1.88 16.60
N PHE A 359 9.35 2.72 17.58
CA PHE A 359 8.58 2.87 18.82
C PHE A 359 7.19 3.46 18.59
N ALA A 360 7.06 4.46 17.71
CA ALA A 360 5.77 5.04 17.36
C ALA A 360 4.87 4.02 16.65
N ASP A 361 5.42 3.24 15.72
CA ASP A 361 4.70 2.17 15.04
C ASP A 361 4.28 1.05 16.01
N ALA A 362 5.11 0.70 16.97
CA ALA A 362 4.77 -0.30 17.99
C ALA A 362 3.60 0.16 18.88
N ILE A 363 3.60 1.44 19.30
CA ILE A 363 2.48 2.03 20.07
C ILE A 363 1.20 2.03 19.21
N ALA A 364 1.30 2.48 17.96
CA ALA A 364 0.16 2.50 17.04
C ALA A 364 -0.41 1.09 16.79
N CYS A 365 0.46 0.11 16.62
CA CYS A 365 0.07 -1.29 16.46
C CYS A 365 -0.66 -1.82 17.70
N ALA A 366 -0.16 -1.54 18.90
CA ALA A 366 -0.83 -1.93 20.15
C ALA A 366 -2.22 -1.29 20.27
N CYS A 367 -2.34 0.02 19.99
CA CYS A 367 -3.63 0.73 19.98
C CYS A 367 -4.59 0.16 18.91
N ALA A 368 -4.06 -0.13 17.71
CA ALA A 368 -4.83 -0.73 16.62
C ALA A 368 -5.41 -2.08 17.02
N PHE A 369 -4.58 -2.99 17.53
CA PHE A 369 -5.03 -4.32 17.94
C PHE A 369 -6.02 -4.26 19.13
N ALA A 370 -5.78 -3.39 20.10
CA ALA A 370 -6.74 -3.15 21.18
C ALA A 370 -8.13 -2.70 20.64
N ALA A 371 -8.12 -1.76 19.67
CA ALA A 371 -9.33 -1.30 19.01
C ALA A 371 -9.99 -2.40 18.16
N TYR A 372 -9.23 -3.18 17.39
CA TYR A 372 -9.76 -4.27 16.58
C TYR A 372 -10.42 -5.35 17.45
N PHE A 373 -9.75 -5.82 18.50
CA PHE A 373 -10.32 -6.81 19.44
C PHE A 373 -11.56 -6.31 20.16
N GLY A 374 -11.64 -5.02 20.48
CA GLY A 374 -12.80 -4.44 21.15
C GLY A 374 -13.97 -4.11 20.21
N LEU A 375 -13.68 -3.65 18.99
CA LEU A 375 -14.70 -3.10 18.09
C LEU A 375 -15.20 -4.10 17.03
N ILE A 376 -14.34 -4.97 16.47
CA ILE A 376 -14.74 -5.89 15.41
C ILE A 376 -15.82 -6.89 15.87
N PRO A 377 -15.72 -7.52 17.04
CA PRO A 377 -16.77 -8.45 17.48
C PRO A 377 -18.14 -7.78 17.65
N ARG A 378 -18.19 -6.49 17.99
CA ARG A 378 -19.41 -5.73 18.25
C ARG A 378 -19.97 -5.01 17.03
N PHE A 379 -19.09 -4.47 16.19
CA PHE A 379 -19.48 -3.56 15.10
C PHE A 379 -19.07 -4.09 13.71
N SER A 380 -18.55 -5.33 13.63
CA SER A 380 -18.18 -5.98 12.37
C SER A 380 -17.27 -5.10 11.49
N LEU A 381 -17.63 -4.88 10.21
CA LEU A 381 -16.86 -4.07 9.26
C LEU A 381 -16.66 -2.59 9.71
N LEU A 382 -17.63 -2.02 10.44
CA LEU A 382 -17.46 -0.68 11.04
C LEU A 382 -16.40 -0.68 12.13
N GLY A 383 -16.34 -1.77 12.92
CA GLY A 383 -15.32 -1.96 13.94
C GLY A 383 -13.91 -2.05 13.34
N ALA A 384 -13.76 -2.72 12.20
CA ALA A 384 -12.50 -2.76 11.45
C ALA A 384 -12.10 -1.38 10.94
N ALA A 385 -13.02 -0.65 10.29
CA ALA A 385 -12.79 0.70 9.79
C ALA A 385 -12.44 1.69 10.92
N ALA A 386 -13.18 1.65 12.03
CA ALA A 386 -12.93 2.50 13.20
C ALA A 386 -11.58 2.17 13.86
N GLY A 387 -11.24 0.89 13.97
CA GLY A 387 -9.94 0.45 14.45
C GLY A 387 -8.79 0.96 13.58
N THR A 388 -8.96 1.02 12.24
CA THR A 388 -7.98 1.61 11.34
C THR A 388 -7.84 3.12 11.56
N VAL A 389 -8.93 3.85 11.84
CA VAL A 389 -8.85 5.27 12.25
C VAL A 389 -8.07 5.42 13.55
N VAL A 390 -8.31 4.57 14.55
CA VAL A 390 -7.55 4.58 15.82
C VAL A 390 -6.07 4.28 15.58
N ALA A 391 -5.76 3.32 14.70
CA ALA A 391 -4.39 2.99 14.30
C ALA A 391 -3.66 4.21 13.73
N GLU A 392 -4.24 4.88 12.74
CA GLU A 392 -3.62 6.02 12.07
C GLU A 392 -3.57 7.26 12.98
N ALA A 393 -4.61 7.51 13.79
CA ALA A 393 -4.61 8.59 14.76
C ALA A 393 -3.51 8.40 15.82
N SER A 394 -3.38 7.19 16.38
CA SER A 394 -2.34 6.88 17.36
C SER A 394 -0.93 6.94 16.76
N ALA A 395 -0.77 6.48 15.50
CA ALA A 395 0.48 6.63 14.76
C ALA A 395 0.85 8.10 14.54
N LEU A 396 -0.11 8.92 14.10
CA LEU A 396 0.09 10.36 13.89
C LEU A 396 0.50 11.08 15.20
N ILE A 397 -0.17 10.78 16.31
CA ILE A 397 0.14 11.33 17.62
C ILE A 397 1.55 10.89 18.05
N ALA A 398 1.86 9.59 17.96
CA ALA A 398 3.15 9.06 18.37
C ALA A 398 4.30 9.62 17.53
N MET A 399 4.15 9.71 16.20
CA MET A 399 5.14 10.33 15.30
C MET A 399 5.32 11.82 15.58
N THR A 400 4.24 12.53 15.89
CA THR A 400 4.25 13.94 16.29
C THR A 400 5.04 14.16 17.57
N VAL A 401 4.81 13.34 18.60
CA VAL A 401 5.57 13.36 19.85
C VAL A 401 7.03 13.00 19.61
N ALA A 402 7.30 12.00 18.78
CA ALA A 402 8.65 11.60 18.42
C ALA A 402 9.43 12.73 17.73
N LEU A 403 8.78 13.46 16.80
CA LEU A 403 9.39 14.61 16.12
C LEU A 403 9.73 15.76 17.08
N ARG A 404 8.83 16.06 18.02
CA ARG A 404 9.09 17.05 19.10
C ARG A 404 10.26 16.63 19.97
N ARG A 405 10.34 15.34 20.38
CA ARG A 405 11.47 14.79 21.15
C ARG A 405 12.79 14.82 20.38
N ALA A 406 12.73 14.77 19.05
CA ALA A 406 13.89 14.94 18.18
C ALA A 406 14.36 16.41 18.07
N GLY A 407 13.69 17.37 18.73
CA GLY A 407 14.05 18.78 18.75
C GLY A 407 13.52 19.60 17.58
N HIS A 408 12.55 19.07 16.84
CA HIS A 408 11.92 19.76 15.71
C HIS A 408 10.52 20.27 16.08
N SER A 409 10.21 21.52 15.66
CA SER A 409 8.87 22.10 15.80
C SER A 409 7.91 21.54 14.78
N ILE A 410 6.64 21.40 15.17
CA ILE A 410 5.57 21.06 14.24
C ILE A 410 5.17 22.33 13.53
N PRO A 411 5.05 22.32 12.18
CA PRO A 411 4.53 23.44 11.42
C PRO A 411 3.10 23.82 11.84
N SER A 412 2.70 25.03 11.51
CA SER A 412 1.35 25.55 11.79
C SER A 412 0.27 24.69 11.14
N LEU A 413 -0.79 24.38 11.88
CA LEU A 413 -1.96 23.63 11.39
C LEU A 413 -3.04 24.52 10.75
N ILE A 414 -2.75 25.80 10.52
CA ILE A 414 -3.72 26.76 9.96
C ILE A 414 -4.18 26.35 8.57
N ASN A 415 -3.25 25.95 7.69
CA ASN A 415 -3.58 25.54 6.33
C ASN A 415 -4.35 24.21 6.27
N PRO A 416 -3.97 23.15 7.00
CA PRO A 416 -4.83 21.99 7.18
C PRO A 416 -6.24 22.32 7.69
N ALA A 417 -6.39 23.22 8.66
CA ALA A 417 -7.69 23.64 9.15
C ALA A 417 -8.54 24.36 8.08
N LYS A 418 -7.92 25.23 7.28
CA LYS A 418 -8.60 25.87 6.12
C LYS A 418 -9.08 24.83 5.11
N ALA A 419 -8.26 23.80 4.82
CA ALA A 419 -8.63 22.72 3.92
C ALA A 419 -9.85 21.93 4.45
N VAL A 420 -9.89 21.64 5.76
CA VAL A 420 -11.02 20.98 6.40
C VAL A 420 -12.30 21.83 6.29
N VAL A 421 -12.23 23.14 6.57
CA VAL A 421 -13.39 24.04 6.43
C VAL A 421 -13.86 24.10 4.96
N ALA A 422 -12.93 24.25 4.02
CA ALA A 422 -13.26 24.23 2.58
C ALA A 422 -13.93 22.90 2.17
N GLY A 423 -13.42 21.77 2.70
CA GLY A 423 -14.00 20.45 2.48
C GLY A 423 -15.40 20.31 3.05
N ALA A 424 -15.64 20.81 4.28
CA ALA A 424 -16.96 20.79 4.89
C ALA A 424 -17.99 21.61 4.07
N VAL A 425 -17.61 22.79 3.59
CA VAL A 425 -18.44 23.60 2.70
C VAL A 425 -18.74 22.87 1.40
N ALA A 426 -17.73 22.31 0.75
CA ALA A 426 -17.90 21.55 -0.49
C ALA A 426 -18.80 20.32 -0.30
N ALA A 427 -18.61 19.55 0.77
CA ALA A 427 -19.44 18.39 1.08
C ALA A 427 -20.90 18.77 1.35
N SER A 428 -21.13 19.90 2.03
CA SER A 428 -22.49 20.44 2.26
C SER A 428 -23.17 20.82 0.95
N VAL A 429 -22.45 21.46 0.03
CA VAL A 429 -22.95 21.79 -1.32
C VAL A 429 -23.25 20.55 -2.13
N MET A 430 -22.35 19.53 -2.08
CA MET A 430 -22.59 18.25 -2.76
C MET A 430 -23.87 17.58 -2.28
N LYS A 431 -24.07 17.53 -0.96
CA LYS A 431 -25.29 16.96 -0.37
C LYS A 431 -26.53 17.75 -0.78
N TYR A 432 -26.49 19.08 -0.68
CA TYR A 432 -27.57 19.95 -1.11
C TYR A 432 -27.98 19.71 -2.58
N LEU A 433 -26.99 19.65 -3.48
CA LEU A 433 -27.23 19.36 -4.90
C LEU A 433 -27.85 17.97 -5.12
N ALA A 434 -27.39 16.97 -4.39
CA ALA A 434 -27.93 15.62 -4.46
C ALA A 434 -29.38 15.56 -3.97
N ASP A 435 -29.73 16.28 -2.90
CA ASP A 435 -31.08 16.35 -2.35
C ASP A 435 -32.07 17.06 -3.32
N PHE A 436 -31.55 17.94 -4.20
CA PHE A 436 -32.34 18.58 -5.30
C PHE A 436 -32.39 17.71 -6.58
N GLY A 437 -31.99 16.45 -6.53
CA GLY A 437 -32.08 15.53 -7.66
C GLY A 437 -30.96 15.65 -8.70
N THR A 438 -29.92 16.45 -8.42
CA THR A 438 -28.74 16.51 -9.31
C THR A 438 -28.05 15.14 -9.37
N PRO A 439 -27.65 14.62 -10.55
CA PRO A 439 -26.88 13.41 -10.66
C PRO A 439 -25.62 13.47 -9.76
N TRP A 440 -25.40 12.44 -8.98
CA TRP A 440 -24.32 12.42 -7.98
C TRP A 440 -22.92 12.68 -8.54
N LEU A 441 -22.64 12.25 -9.77
CA LEU A 441 -21.37 12.54 -10.46
C LEU A 441 -21.21 14.04 -10.75
N LEU A 442 -22.31 14.73 -11.10
CA LEU A 442 -22.28 16.16 -11.34
C LEU A 442 -22.14 16.91 -10.00
N ALA A 443 -22.86 16.49 -8.96
CA ALA A 443 -22.71 17.05 -7.62
C ALA A 443 -21.27 16.87 -7.09
N LEU A 444 -20.65 15.71 -7.33
CA LEU A 444 -19.26 15.44 -7.00
C LEU A 444 -18.29 16.35 -7.78
N ALA A 445 -18.53 16.54 -9.09
CA ALA A 445 -17.70 17.41 -9.93
C ALA A 445 -17.79 18.89 -9.50
N VAL A 446 -19.00 19.39 -9.25
CA VAL A 446 -19.22 20.76 -8.78
C VAL A 446 -18.61 20.99 -7.40
N GLY A 447 -18.84 20.08 -6.46
CA GLY A 447 -18.26 20.20 -5.11
C GLY A 447 -16.74 20.04 -5.11
N GLY A 448 -16.16 19.15 -5.95
CA GLY A 448 -14.73 19.03 -6.15
C GLY A 448 -14.11 20.30 -6.72
N ALA A 449 -14.75 20.92 -7.72
CA ALA A 449 -14.34 22.21 -8.27
C ALA A 449 -14.41 23.33 -7.23
N LEU A 450 -15.50 23.38 -6.45
CA LEU A 450 -15.65 24.33 -5.35
C LEU A 450 -14.58 24.14 -4.29
N TYR A 451 -14.28 22.90 -3.89
CA TYR A 451 -13.21 22.61 -2.95
C TYR A 451 -11.87 23.15 -3.44
N LEU A 452 -11.50 22.84 -4.69
CA LEU A 452 -10.24 23.32 -5.29
C LEU A 452 -10.20 24.84 -5.34
N ALA A 453 -11.30 25.49 -5.71
CA ALA A 453 -11.41 26.96 -5.72
C ALA A 453 -11.21 27.55 -4.31
N LEU A 454 -11.87 27.00 -3.28
CA LEU A 454 -11.74 27.46 -1.90
C LEU A 454 -10.32 27.26 -1.35
N VAL A 455 -9.68 26.13 -1.64
CA VAL A 455 -8.29 25.83 -1.23
C VAL A 455 -7.31 26.82 -1.87
N VAL A 456 -7.52 27.18 -3.13
CA VAL A 456 -6.70 28.21 -3.83
C VAL A 456 -6.95 29.60 -3.27
N LEU A 457 -8.22 30.00 -3.09
CA LEU A 457 -8.61 31.30 -2.57
C LEU A 457 -8.11 31.54 -1.14
N THR A 458 -8.22 30.53 -0.28
CA THR A 458 -7.74 30.60 1.12
C THR A 458 -6.23 30.44 1.25
N ARG A 459 -5.53 30.18 0.13
CA ARG A 459 -4.08 29.90 0.08
C ARG A 459 -3.69 28.73 1.00
N ALA A 460 -4.53 27.72 1.09
CA ALA A 460 -4.24 26.51 1.83
C ALA A 460 -3.17 25.65 1.11
N ILE A 461 -3.01 25.81 -0.21
CA ILE A 461 -1.90 25.23 -0.98
C ILE A 461 -0.80 26.28 -1.21
N PRO A 462 0.49 25.95 -0.97
CA PRO A 462 1.60 26.80 -1.34
C PRO A 462 1.61 27.11 -2.85
N ARG A 463 1.81 28.39 -3.22
CA ARG A 463 1.76 28.84 -4.62
C ARG A 463 2.73 28.11 -5.54
N GLU A 464 3.85 27.64 -5.02
CA GLU A 464 4.85 26.91 -5.79
C GLU A 464 4.34 25.56 -6.31
N LEU A 465 3.49 24.88 -5.55
CA LEU A 465 2.84 23.65 -6.00
C LEU A 465 1.81 23.89 -7.10
N LEU A 466 1.12 25.03 -7.07
CA LEU A 466 0.20 25.45 -8.14
C LEU A 466 0.94 25.66 -9.47
N HIS A 467 2.15 26.21 -9.45
CA HIS A 467 2.99 26.39 -10.66
C HIS A 467 3.49 25.07 -11.25
N VAL A 468 3.70 24.05 -10.42
CA VAL A 468 4.05 22.68 -10.87
C VAL A 468 2.86 22.02 -11.57
N ILE A 469 1.66 22.16 -10.98
CA ILE A 469 0.41 21.57 -11.51
C ILE A 469 -0.02 22.28 -12.80
N SER A 470 0.16 23.60 -12.88
CA SER A 470 -0.19 24.40 -14.07
C SER A 470 0.78 24.28 -15.24
N GLY A 471 1.83 23.47 -15.13
CA GLY A 471 2.83 23.25 -16.19
C GLY A 471 3.71 24.46 -16.48
N THR A 472 3.60 25.56 -15.75
CA THR A 472 4.40 26.76 -15.87
C THR A 472 5.70 26.67 -15.05
N VAL A 473 6.55 25.70 -15.38
CA VAL A 473 7.94 25.71 -14.89
C VAL A 473 8.67 26.84 -15.64
N ARG A 474 8.69 28.01 -15.04
CA ARG A 474 9.61 29.08 -15.45
C ARG A 474 11.02 28.53 -15.22
N LYS A 475 11.75 28.27 -16.31
CA LYS A 475 13.18 27.98 -16.28
C LYS A 475 13.85 29.13 -15.54
N SER A 476 14.07 29.01 -14.26
CA SER A 476 14.97 29.88 -13.53
C SER A 476 16.36 29.58 -14.04
N GLY A 477 16.91 30.52 -14.85
CA GLY A 477 18.25 30.43 -15.38
C GLY A 477 19.26 30.32 -14.24
N VAL A 478 19.93 29.19 -14.18
CA VAL A 478 21.21 29.07 -13.48
C VAL A 478 22.18 29.93 -14.24
N ARG A 479 22.40 31.17 -13.79
CA ARG A 479 23.58 31.95 -14.16
C ARG A 479 24.75 31.29 -13.44
N HIS A 480 25.58 30.59 -14.20
CA HIS A 480 26.94 30.30 -13.79
C HIS A 480 27.71 31.62 -13.72
N GLY A 481 28.12 32.07 -12.55
CA GLY A 481 29.16 32.99 -12.28
C GLY A 481 30.33 32.23 -11.69
#